data_115aa174866860b83bd3f590ca35762d
#
_entry.id   115aa174866860b83bd3f590ca35762d
#
_cell.length_a   1.000
_cell.length_b   1.000
_cell.length_c   1.000
_cell.angle_alpha   90.00
_cell.angle_beta   90.00
_cell.angle_gamma   90.00
#
_symmetry.space_group_name_H-M   'P 1'
#
loop_
_entity.id
_entity.type
_entity.pdbx_description
1 polymer ?
#
loop_
_entity_poly.entity_id
_entity_poly.type
_entity_poly.pdbx_seq_one_letter_code
_entity_poly.pdbx_strand_id
1 'polypeptide(L)'
;MNLDACEINRWELLRRQLNNLDQQHFQKLQHELPDAVVLDVRTLAEFEAEHLPAAIHMDYFGADLIEKMDALDKSKTYLVYCRSGRRSVRVCVLMRNSGFEKIYNLDGGMKMWV
;
A
#
# COMPACT_ATOMS: atom_id res chain seq x y z
N MET A 1 -8.63 -1.93 33.86
CA MET A 1 -8.32 -1.26 32.59
C MET A 1 -8.00 -2.31 31.53
N ASN A 2 -8.54 -2.14 30.38
CA ASN A 2 -8.22 -3.03 29.30
C ASN A 2 -6.91 -2.58 28.65
N LEU A 3 -5.84 -3.33 28.89
CA LEU A 3 -4.52 -3.02 28.34
C LEU A 3 -4.49 -3.13 26.83
N ASP A 4 -5.35 -3.95 26.25
CA ASP A 4 -5.39 -4.14 24.81
C ASP A 4 -5.67 -2.83 24.07
N ALA A 5 -6.51 -1.98 24.64
CA ALA A 5 -6.81 -0.68 24.05
C ALA A 5 -5.58 0.22 24.00
N CYS A 6 -4.65 0.05 24.94
CA CYS A 6 -3.40 0.80 24.96
C CYS A 6 -2.31 0.14 24.13
N GLU A 7 -2.39 -1.17 23.98
CA GLU A 7 -1.37 -1.95 23.27
C GLU A 7 -1.63 -2.08 21.80
N ILE A 8 -2.87 -1.91 21.36
CA ILE A 8 -3.17 -1.87 19.93
C ILE A 8 -2.41 -0.69 19.36
N ASN A 9 -1.40 -0.98 18.57
CA ASN A 9 -0.57 0.07 18.00
C ASN A 9 -1.34 0.86 16.93
N ARG A 10 -0.84 2.04 16.66
CA ARG A 10 -1.47 2.94 15.68
C ARG A 10 -1.59 2.30 14.30
N TRP A 11 -0.59 1.54 13.91
CA TRP A 11 -0.60 0.83 12.62
C TRP A 11 -1.83 -0.07 12.47
N GLU A 12 -2.13 -0.86 13.50
CA GLU A 12 -3.28 -1.78 13.43
C GLU A 12 -4.61 -1.03 13.35
N LEU A 13 -4.73 0.07 14.08
CA LEU A 13 -5.92 0.91 14.01
C LEU A 13 -6.12 1.51 12.60
N LEU A 14 -5.03 1.97 12.00
CA LEU A 14 -5.06 2.50 10.64
C LEU A 14 -5.41 1.42 9.63
N ARG A 15 -4.80 0.24 9.78
CA ARG A 15 -5.02 -0.90 8.90
C ARG A 15 -6.51 -1.29 8.84
N ARG A 16 -7.19 -1.29 9.98
CA ARG A 16 -8.61 -1.66 10.06
C ARG A 16 -9.53 -0.74 9.26
N GLN A 17 -9.07 0.44 8.94
CA GLN A 17 -9.85 1.41 8.15
C GLN A 17 -9.69 1.24 6.65
N LEU A 18 -8.82 0.34 6.22
CA LEU A 18 -8.44 0.19 4.82
C LEU A 18 -9.05 -1.05 4.18
N ASN A 19 -9.01 -1.09 2.86
CA ASN A 19 -9.35 -2.28 2.08
C ASN A 19 -8.10 -3.15 1.99
N ASN A 20 -8.02 -4.17 2.84
CA ASN A 20 -6.89 -5.08 2.88
C ASN A 20 -7.19 -6.33 2.09
N LEU A 21 -6.30 -6.69 1.19
CA LEU A 21 -6.42 -7.86 0.35
C LEU A 21 -5.28 -8.84 0.62
N ASP A 22 -5.59 -10.13 0.65
CA ASP A 22 -4.56 -11.15 0.61
C ASP A 22 -4.00 -11.26 -0.81
N GLN A 23 -2.96 -12.07 -0.99
CA GLN A 23 -2.33 -12.24 -2.29
C GLN A 23 -3.32 -12.65 -3.38
N GLN A 24 -4.18 -13.62 -3.09
CA GLN A 24 -5.14 -14.15 -4.06
C GLN A 24 -6.07 -13.05 -4.57
N HIS A 25 -6.66 -12.28 -3.66
CA HIS A 25 -7.57 -11.20 -4.02
C HIS A 25 -6.84 -10.03 -4.69
N PHE A 26 -5.62 -9.75 -4.26
CA PHE A 26 -4.77 -8.72 -4.87
C PHE A 26 -4.48 -9.08 -6.34
N GLN A 27 -4.05 -10.32 -6.59
CA GLN A 27 -3.80 -10.80 -7.94
C GLN A 27 -5.06 -10.81 -8.81
N LYS A 28 -6.19 -11.21 -8.22
CA LYS A 28 -7.47 -11.21 -8.91
C LYS A 28 -7.84 -9.80 -9.37
N LEU A 29 -7.67 -8.83 -8.49
CA LEU A 29 -7.99 -7.44 -8.80
C LEU A 29 -7.06 -6.87 -9.87
N GLN A 30 -5.77 -7.21 -9.83
CA GLN A 30 -4.82 -6.85 -10.89
C GLN A 30 -5.29 -7.35 -12.25
N HIS A 31 -5.80 -8.59 -12.27
CA HIS A 31 -6.26 -9.22 -13.50
C HIS A 31 -7.57 -8.60 -14.00
N GLU A 32 -8.50 -8.33 -13.11
CA GLU A 32 -9.81 -7.78 -13.45
C GLU A 32 -9.75 -6.29 -13.82
N LEU A 33 -8.81 -5.56 -13.26
CA LEU A 33 -8.67 -4.12 -13.46
C LEU A 33 -7.33 -3.80 -14.11
N PRO A 34 -7.20 -3.95 -15.43
CA PRO A 34 -5.91 -3.76 -16.11
C PRO A 34 -5.36 -2.34 -16.00
N ASP A 35 -6.24 -1.35 -15.73
CA ASP A 35 -5.82 0.04 -15.55
C ASP A 35 -5.42 0.37 -14.10
N ALA A 36 -5.58 -0.58 -13.18
CA ALA A 36 -5.14 -0.37 -11.81
C ALA A 36 -3.62 -0.25 -11.73
N VAL A 37 -3.16 0.68 -10.91
CA VAL A 37 -1.74 0.93 -10.73
C VAL A 37 -1.24 0.15 -9.53
N VAL A 38 -0.21 -0.67 -9.73
CA VAL A 38 0.46 -1.38 -8.64
C VAL A 38 1.57 -0.46 -8.12
N LEU A 39 1.51 -0.13 -6.86
CA LEU A 39 2.40 0.86 -6.24
C LEU A 39 3.27 0.21 -5.17
N ASP A 40 4.58 0.16 -5.44
CA ASP A 40 5.58 -0.36 -4.52
C ASP A 40 6.14 0.80 -3.69
N VAL A 41 5.90 0.78 -2.39
CA VAL A 41 6.35 1.85 -1.49
C VAL A 41 7.54 1.44 -0.62
N ARG A 42 8.29 0.44 -1.08
CA ARG A 42 9.53 0.01 -0.43
C ARG A 42 10.68 0.93 -0.82
N THR A 43 11.87 0.66 -0.27
CA THR A 43 13.07 1.39 -0.67
C THR A 43 13.45 1.06 -2.11
N LEU A 44 14.25 1.92 -2.73
CA LEU A 44 14.74 1.68 -4.08
C LEU A 44 15.53 0.37 -4.18
N ALA A 45 16.35 0.08 -3.17
CA ALA A 45 17.13 -1.16 -3.15
C ALA A 45 16.22 -2.40 -3.14
N GLU A 46 15.16 -2.37 -2.35
CA GLU A 46 14.19 -3.46 -2.31
C GLU A 46 13.48 -3.61 -3.67
N PHE A 47 13.07 -2.51 -4.26
CA PHE A 47 12.40 -2.50 -5.55
C PHE A 47 13.29 -3.02 -6.67
N GLU A 48 14.53 -2.59 -6.71
CA GLU A 48 15.49 -3.03 -7.75
C GLU A 48 15.84 -4.50 -7.62
N ALA A 49 15.90 -5.02 -6.39
CA ALA A 49 16.20 -6.44 -6.18
C ALA A 49 15.07 -7.32 -6.73
N GLU A 50 13.84 -6.93 -6.50
CA GLU A 50 12.66 -7.70 -6.90
C GLU A 50 11.42 -6.83 -6.71
N HIS A 51 10.48 -6.88 -7.63
CA HIS A 51 9.19 -6.20 -7.48
C HIS A 51 8.10 -6.90 -8.28
N LEU A 52 6.85 -6.61 -7.98
CA LEU A 52 5.74 -7.18 -8.71
C LEU A 52 5.70 -6.64 -10.15
N PRO A 53 5.20 -7.45 -11.11
CA PRO A 53 5.11 -7.00 -12.50
C PRO A 53 4.36 -5.68 -12.64
N ALA A 54 4.90 -4.80 -13.48
CA ALA A 54 4.33 -3.48 -13.78
C ALA A 54 4.22 -2.53 -12.58
N ALA A 55 4.85 -2.85 -11.44
CA ALA A 55 4.82 -1.98 -10.27
C ALA A 55 5.54 -0.66 -10.56
N ILE A 56 4.94 0.43 -10.09
CA ILE A 56 5.55 1.75 -10.09
C ILE A 56 6.16 1.96 -8.70
N HIS A 57 7.36 2.49 -8.65
CA HIS A 57 8.07 2.70 -7.41
C HIS A 57 7.84 4.10 -6.82
N MET A 58 7.54 4.15 -5.52
CA MET A 58 7.43 5.39 -4.77
C MET A 58 7.97 5.13 -3.37
N ASP A 59 9.23 5.52 -3.13
CA ASP A 59 9.93 5.23 -1.88
C ASP A 59 9.26 5.91 -0.69
N TYR A 60 8.80 5.11 0.28
CA TYR A 60 8.17 5.60 1.51
C TYR A 60 9.09 6.56 2.28
N PHE A 61 10.39 6.33 2.24
CA PHE A 61 11.37 7.17 2.94
C PHE A 61 11.91 8.31 2.08
N GLY A 62 11.41 8.43 0.85
CA GLY A 62 11.85 9.49 -0.05
C GLY A 62 11.38 10.86 0.43
N ALA A 63 12.26 11.87 0.32
CA ALA A 63 11.92 13.23 0.71
C ALA A 63 10.78 13.81 -0.12
N ASP A 64 10.56 13.28 -1.31
CA ASP A 64 9.55 13.74 -2.27
C ASP A 64 8.29 12.85 -2.30
N LEU A 65 8.07 12.02 -1.28
CA LEU A 65 6.93 11.11 -1.21
C LEU A 65 5.59 11.82 -1.44
N ILE A 66 5.36 12.91 -0.73
CA ILE A 66 4.09 13.64 -0.81
C ILE A 66 3.90 14.26 -2.19
N GLU A 67 4.94 14.83 -2.75
CA GLU A 67 4.89 15.44 -4.09
C GLU A 67 4.57 14.40 -5.16
N LYS A 68 5.23 13.24 -5.08
CA LYS A 68 4.99 12.14 -6.01
C LYS A 68 3.57 11.60 -5.87
N MET A 69 3.09 11.46 -4.63
CA MET A 69 1.74 10.99 -4.37
C MET A 69 0.71 11.97 -4.95
N ASP A 70 0.91 13.27 -4.73
CA ASP A 70 -0.01 14.29 -5.23
C ASP A 70 -0.03 14.39 -6.76
N ALA A 71 1.04 13.95 -7.41
CA ALA A 71 1.11 13.92 -8.88
C ALA A 71 0.35 12.74 -9.49
N LEU A 72 -0.06 11.76 -8.69
CA LEU A 72 -0.81 10.62 -9.19
C LEU A 72 -2.26 10.99 -9.49
N ASP A 73 -2.84 10.30 -10.47
CA ASP A 73 -4.25 10.49 -10.85
C ASP A 73 -5.15 9.88 -9.77
N LYS A 74 -5.87 10.71 -9.05
CA LYS A 74 -6.71 10.29 -7.92
C LYS A 74 -7.94 9.49 -8.33
N SER A 75 -8.29 9.48 -9.59
CA SER A 75 -9.44 8.74 -10.10
C SER A 75 -9.14 7.27 -10.37
N LYS A 76 -7.86 6.90 -10.41
CA LYS A 76 -7.45 5.53 -10.69
C LYS A 76 -7.51 4.64 -9.45
N THR A 77 -7.48 3.34 -9.69
CA THR A 77 -7.38 2.34 -8.62
C THR A 77 -5.91 2.04 -8.35
N TYR A 78 -5.55 2.00 -7.08
CA TYR A 78 -4.19 1.74 -6.64
C TYR A 78 -4.13 0.50 -5.77
N LEU A 79 -3.20 -0.38 -6.11
CA LEU A 79 -2.90 -1.60 -5.37
C LEU A 79 -1.53 -1.38 -4.73
N VAL A 80 -1.52 -1.08 -3.45
CA VAL A 80 -0.31 -0.61 -2.73
C VAL A 80 0.27 -1.74 -1.91
N TYR A 81 1.59 -1.91 -1.98
CA TYR A 81 2.26 -2.91 -1.17
C TYR A 81 3.64 -2.44 -0.68
N CYS A 82 4.07 -3.03 0.42
CA CYS A 82 5.43 -2.95 0.90
C CYS A 82 5.90 -4.35 1.31
N ARG A 83 6.94 -4.46 2.10
CA ARG A 83 7.45 -5.77 2.50
C ARG A 83 6.54 -6.47 3.52
N SER A 84 6.09 -5.75 4.56
CA SER A 84 5.35 -6.35 5.69
C SER A 84 3.93 -5.81 5.85
N GLY A 85 3.55 -4.81 5.06
CA GLY A 85 2.26 -4.15 5.17
C GLY A 85 2.25 -2.89 6.03
N ARG A 86 3.32 -2.59 6.77
CA ARG A 86 3.34 -1.43 7.67
C ARG A 86 3.46 -0.10 6.94
N ARG A 87 4.41 0.00 6.03
CA ARG A 87 4.62 1.22 5.24
C ARG A 87 3.45 1.48 4.30
N SER A 88 2.96 0.42 3.66
CA SER A 88 1.84 0.53 2.73
C SER A 88 0.55 0.98 3.40
N VAL A 89 0.28 0.53 4.63
CA VAL A 89 -0.87 1.00 5.41
C VAL A 89 -0.81 2.51 5.59
N ARG A 90 0.34 3.05 5.96
CA ARG A 90 0.49 4.49 6.16
C ARG A 90 0.32 5.27 4.87
N VAL A 91 0.88 4.76 3.77
CA VAL A 91 0.70 5.39 2.45
C VAL A 91 -0.76 5.39 2.04
N CYS A 92 -1.45 4.27 2.22
CA CYS A 92 -2.87 4.17 1.89
C CYS A 92 -3.71 5.18 2.68
N VAL A 93 -3.40 5.38 3.97
CA VAL A 93 -4.10 6.39 4.78
C VAL A 93 -3.82 7.79 4.25
N LEU A 94 -2.57 8.10 3.93
CA LEU A 94 -2.22 9.40 3.35
C LEU A 94 -2.95 9.64 2.03
N MET A 95 -2.99 8.63 1.17
CA MET A 95 -3.67 8.72 -0.11
C MET A 95 -5.17 8.96 0.07
N ARG A 96 -5.79 8.18 0.96
CA ARG A 96 -7.22 8.37 1.26
C ARG A 96 -7.52 9.77 1.77
N ASN A 97 -6.70 10.27 2.67
CA ASN A 97 -6.86 11.62 3.20
C ASN A 97 -6.60 12.71 2.16
N SER A 98 -5.92 12.36 1.08
CA SER A 98 -5.64 13.27 -0.03
C SER A 98 -6.66 13.16 -1.18
N GLY A 99 -7.73 12.40 -0.99
CA GLY A 99 -8.81 12.33 -1.97
C GLY A 99 -8.80 11.13 -2.90
N PHE A 100 -7.90 10.18 -2.68
CA PHE A 100 -7.92 8.92 -3.43
C PHE A 100 -9.01 8.01 -2.84
N GLU A 101 -9.88 7.49 -3.69
CA GLU A 101 -11.02 6.69 -3.24
C GLU A 101 -10.83 5.18 -3.42
N LYS A 102 -10.10 4.78 -4.44
CA LYS A 102 -9.97 3.37 -4.84
C LYS A 102 -8.59 2.86 -4.50
N ILE A 103 -8.36 2.59 -3.21
CA ILE A 103 -7.05 2.18 -2.71
C ILE A 103 -7.19 0.84 -2.00
N TYR A 104 -6.27 -0.07 -2.30
CA TYR A 104 -6.22 -1.40 -1.71
C TYR A 104 -4.81 -1.66 -1.21
N ASN A 105 -4.71 -2.27 -0.04
CA ASN A 105 -3.45 -2.63 0.58
C ASN A 105 -3.22 -4.13 0.51
N LEU A 106 -2.02 -4.55 0.12
CA LEU A 106 -1.64 -5.96 0.22
C LEU A 106 -1.35 -6.30 1.67
N ASP A 107 -2.26 -7.02 2.29
CA ASP A 107 -2.14 -7.42 3.69
C ASP A 107 -0.96 -8.39 3.87
N GLY A 108 -0.10 -8.10 4.83
CA GLY A 108 1.10 -8.89 5.06
C GLY A 108 2.26 -8.59 4.14
N GLY A 109 2.03 -7.87 3.06
CA GLY A 109 3.08 -7.42 2.14
C GLY A 109 3.78 -8.52 1.35
N MET A 110 4.88 -8.14 0.71
CA MET A 110 5.66 -9.06 -0.15
C MET A 110 6.23 -10.26 0.57
N LYS A 111 6.51 -10.17 1.86
CA LYS A 111 7.05 -11.31 2.63
C LYS A 111 6.10 -12.49 2.68
N MET A 112 4.80 -12.25 2.48
CA MET A 112 3.77 -13.29 2.45
C MET A 112 3.49 -13.79 1.02
N TRP A 113 4.13 -13.20 0.03
CA TRP A 113 3.91 -13.53 -1.37
C TRP A 113 4.57 -14.86 -1.74
N VAL A 114 3.85 -15.71 -2.41
CA VAL A 114 4.33 -17.01 -2.89
C VAL A 114 4.13 -17.18 -4.38
#